data_f7079d5ce18ab02a3be52a782e60b068
#
_entry.id   f7079d5ce18ab02a3be52a782e60b068
#
_cell.length_a   1.000
_cell.length_b   1.000
_cell.length_c   1.000
_cell.angle_alpha   90.00
_cell.angle_beta   90.00
_cell.angle_gamma   90.00
#
_symmetry.space_group_name_H-M   'P 1'
#
loop_
_entity.id
_entity.type
_entity.pdbx_description
1 polymer ?
#
loop_
_entity_poly.entity_id
_entity_poly.type
_entity_poly.pdbx_seq_one_letter_code
_entity_poly.pdbx_strand_id
1 'polypeptide(L)'
;MERKLATVLFVDLVSSTALLADADPEIVRRKVSRFFDQVSHCIVTHGGTVEKFAGDAVMAAFGVPLAHEDDAERAVRAALVTLERVKELGLEARVGIEAGEVVTEDEALSTFATGEAVNLAARLQQVAEPGEILIGPGAARLVRGRIELTQVGPLELRGWREPVAAHRVVCASEPGAAIGGLSSPLVGRETELELLENTFARAVRDRRASLFTIYGDAGVGKSRLAREFVAGVEGATVLIGRCLPYGEGEIGRAHV
;
A
#
# COMPACT_ATOMS: atom_id res chain seq x y z
N MET A 1 -18.25 -18.55 1.09
CA MET A 1 -16.76 -18.50 0.96
C MET A 1 -16.42 -17.99 -0.42
N GLU A 2 -15.73 -16.89 -0.50
CA GLU A 2 -15.30 -16.24 -1.74
C GLU A 2 -13.76 -16.12 -1.74
N ARG A 3 -13.12 -16.30 -2.91
CA ARG A 3 -11.69 -16.06 -3.09
C ARG A 3 -11.49 -14.66 -3.62
N LYS A 4 -10.66 -13.88 -2.92
CA LYS A 4 -10.30 -12.51 -3.32
C LYS A 4 -8.80 -12.35 -3.32
N LEU A 5 -8.30 -11.45 -4.17
CA LEU A 5 -6.93 -10.98 -4.07
C LEU A 5 -6.90 -9.85 -3.04
N ALA A 6 -6.10 -10.00 -2.00
CA ALA A 6 -5.95 -8.99 -0.97
C ALA A 6 -4.48 -8.81 -0.56
N THR A 7 -4.18 -7.66 0.01
CA THR A 7 -2.91 -7.41 0.69
C THR A 7 -3.15 -7.47 2.19
N VAL A 8 -2.45 -8.37 2.86
CA VAL A 8 -2.56 -8.60 4.30
C VAL A 8 -1.38 -7.95 5.00
N LEU A 9 -1.68 -7.31 6.09
CA LEU A 9 -0.73 -6.60 6.93
C LEU A 9 -0.86 -7.08 8.38
N PHE A 10 0.29 -7.41 9.01
CA PHE A 10 0.39 -7.62 10.45
C PHE A 10 1.28 -6.55 11.06
N VAL A 11 0.80 -5.94 12.15
CA VAL A 11 1.56 -5.02 12.99
C VAL A 11 1.63 -5.61 14.38
N ASP A 12 2.82 -5.70 14.96
CA ASP A 12 3.06 -6.27 16.28
C ASP A 12 3.86 -5.30 17.14
N LEU A 13 3.46 -5.18 18.41
CA LEU A 13 4.12 -4.33 19.38
C LEU A 13 5.39 -5.01 19.89
N VAL A 14 6.54 -4.38 19.72
CA VAL A 14 7.81 -4.91 20.21
C VAL A 14 7.90 -4.77 21.72
N SER A 15 8.39 -5.83 22.39
CA SER A 15 8.68 -5.84 23.82
C SER A 15 7.47 -5.55 24.72
N SER A 16 6.25 -5.89 24.28
CA SER A 16 5.04 -5.77 25.10
C SER A 16 5.21 -6.43 26.48
N THR A 17 5.88 -7.59 26.52
CA THR A 17 6.16 -8.35 27.75
C THR A 17 7.15 -7.62 28.69
N ALA A 18 8.15 -6.93 28.13
CA ALA A 18 9.12 -6.15 28.93
C ALA A 18 8.50 -4.86 29.48
N LEU A 19 7.59 -4.23 28.71
CA LEU A 19 6.80 -3.08 29.18
C LEU A 19 5.93 -3.42 30.40
N LEU A 20 5.48 -4.69 30.51
CA LEU A 20 4.67 -5.19 31.62
C LEU A 20 5.50 -5.45 32.88
N ALA A 21 6.82 -5.65 32.77
CA ALA A 21 7.66 -6.06 33.91
C ALA A 21 8.02 -4.90 34.86
N ASP A 22 8.20 -3.67 34.32
CA ASP A 22 8.77 -2.54 35.08
C ASP A 22 7.84 -1.32 35.22
N ALA A 23 6.61 -1.34 34.70
CA ALA A 23 5.70 -0.20 34.72
C ALA A 23 4.36 -0.54 35.38
N ASP A 24 3.70 0.52 35.92
CA ASP A 24 2.33 0.42 36.45
C ASP A 24 1.39 -0.19 35.38
N PRO A 25 0.67 -1.29 35.72
CA PRO A 25 -0.22 -1.98 34.80
C PRO A 25 -1.27 -1.06 34.13
N GLU A 26 -1.70 -0.02 34.81
CA GLU A 26 -2.68 0.95 34.29
C GLU A 26 -2.05 1.83 33.20
N ILE A 27 -0.81 2.26 33.38
CA ILE A 27 -0.05 3.04 32.39
C ILE A 27 0.21 2.20 31.14
N VAL A 28 0.61 0.94 31.33
CA VAL A 28 0.86 0.00 30.24
C VAL A 28 -0.43 -0.24 29.44
N ARG A 29 -1.53 -0.54 30.12
CA ARG A 29 -2.84 -0.75 29.48
C ARG A 29 -3.26 0.47 28.64
N ARG A 30 -3.06 1.68 29.14
CA ARG A 30 -3.37 2.92 28.44
C ARG A 30 -2.49 3.11 27.19
N LYS A 31 -1.20 2.78 27.28
CA LYS A 31 -0.28 2.85 26.13
C LYS A 31 -0.66 1.83 25.05
N VAL A 32 -0.95 0.58 25.46
CA VAL A 32 -1.36 -0.49 24.53
C VAL A 32 -2.70 -0.15 23.87
N SER A 33 -3.67 0.41 24.61
CA SER A 33 -4.93 0.89 24.00
C SER A 33 -4.68 1.95 22.95
N ARG A 34 -3.83 2.95 23.23
CA ARG A 34 -3.47 3.98 22.26
C ARG A 34 -2.75 3.43 21.05
N PHE A 35 -1.91 2.40 21.22
CA PHE A 35 -1.28 1.70 20.11
C PHE A 35 -2.34 1.11 19.18
N PHE A 36 -3.31 0.34 19.70
CA PHE A 36 -4.38 -0.24 18.89
C PHE A 36 -5.23 0.82 18.18
N ASP A 37 -5.55 1.91 18.88
CA ASP A 37 -6.32 3.03 18.32
C ASP A 37 -5.57 3.68 17.14
N GLN A 38 -4.27 3.94 17.30
CA GLN A 38 -3.44 4.54 16.22
C GLN A 38 -3.26 3.59 15.03
N VAL A 39 -2.96 2.32 15.29
CA VAL A 39 -2.82 1.32 14.20
C VAL A 39 -4.13 1.21 13.42
N SER A 40 -5.26 1.07 14.13
CA SER A 40 -6.57 0.97 13.50
C SER A 40 -6.91 2.23 12.69
N HIS A 41 -6.64 3.41 13.24
CA HIS A 41 -6.86 4.67 12.55
C HIS A 41 -6.02 4.76 11.25
N CYS A 42 -4.73 4.45 11.30
CA CYS A 42 -3.86 4.46 10.12
C CYS A 42 -4.34 3.49 9.04
N ILE A 43 -4.75 2.27 9.42
CA ILE A 43 -5.26 1.26 8.50
C ILE A 43 -6.54 1.75 7.81
N VAL A 44 -7.53 2.19 8.59
CA VAL A 44 -8.84 2.64 8.06
C VAL A 44 -8.69 3.88 7.19
N THR A 45 -7.87 4.84 7.61
CA THR A 45 -7.59 6.06 6.84
C THR A 45 -6.98 5.77 5.47
N HIS A 46 -6.22 4.65 5.34
CA HIS A 46 -5.67 4.20 4.07
C HIS A 46 -6.58 3.22 3.31
N GLY A 47 -7.82 3.02 3.77
CA GLY A 47 -8.80 2.17 3.08
C GLY A 47 -8.65 0.68 3.36
N GLY A 48 -7.92 0.31 4.40
CA GLY A 48 -7.84 -1.06 4.90
C GLY A 48 -8.93 -1.39 5.92
N THR A 49 -9.15 -2.66 6.13
CA THR A 49 -10.08 -3.20 7.13
C THR A 49 -9.29 -3.89 8.23
N VAL A 50 -9.52 -3.52 9.49
CA VAL A 50 -8.97 -4.25 10.64
C VAL A 50 -9.77 -5.53 10.83
N GLU A 51 -9.09 -6.67 10.70
CA GLU A 51 -9.74 -7.99 10.75
C GLU A 51 -9.83 -8.54 12.17
N LYS A 52 -8.73 -8.50 12.90
CA LYS A 52 -8.66 -8.99 14.27
C LYS A 52 -7.46 -8.46 15.02
N PHE A 53 -7.60 -8.49 16.36
CA PHE A 53 -6.51 -8.33 17.30
C PHE A 53 -6.06 -9.72 17.77
N ALA A 54 -4.79 -10.04 17.65
CA ALA A 54 -4.21 -11.34 18.05
C ALA A 54 -3.13 -11.09 19.12
N GLY A 55 -3.54 -11.04 20.37
CA GLY A 55 -2.65 -10.65 21.47
C GLY A 55 -2.27 -9.17 21.35
N ASP A 56 -0.99 -8.91 21.11
CA ASP A 56 -0.38 -7.61 20.89
C ASP A 56 -0.21 -7.24 19.39
N ALA A 57 -0.69 -8.11 18.51
CA ALA A 57 -0.67 -7.89 17.08
C ALA A 57 -2.03 -7.47 16.51
N VAL A 58 -2.00 -6.65 15.47
CA VAL A 58 -3.15 -6.25 14.65
C VAL A 58 -3.01 -6.88 13.28
N MET A 59 -4.05 -7.59 12.82
CA MET A 59 -4.18 -8.05 11.46
C MET A 59 -5.14 -7.15 10.70
N ALA A 60 -4.75 -6.75 9.50
CA ALA A 60 -5.58 -5.97 8.59
C ALA A 60 -5.49 -6.50 7.16
N ALA A 61 -6.52 -6.20 6.37
CA ALA A 61 -6.60 -6.54 4.96
C ALA A 61 -6.94 -5.31 4.11
N PHE A 62 -6.33 -5.21 2.93
CA PHE A 62 -6.62 -4.24 1.88
C PHE A 62 -7.11 -5.01 0.66
N GLY A 63 -8.16 -4.53 0.01
CA GLY A 63 -8.81 -5.26 -1.08
C GLY A 63 -10.03 -6.08 -0.63
N VAL A 64 -10.42 -5.99 0.65
CA VAL A 64 -11.59 -6.62 1.24
C VAL A 64 -12.30 -5.60 2.15
N PRO A 65 -13.61 -5.41 2.03
CA PRO A 65 -14.54 -5.99 1.05
C PRO A 65 -14.41 -5.43 -0.36
N LEU A 66 -13.83 -4.23 -0.52
CA LEU A 66 -13.69 -3.52 -1.79
C LEU A 66 -12.22 -3.53 -2.24
N ALA A 67 -11.96 -4.00 -3.46
CA ALA A 67 -10.62 -4.03 -4.04
C ALA A 67 -10.30 -2.74 -4.81
N HIS A 68 -9.05 -2.29 -4.69
CA HIS A 68 -8.50 -1.17 -5.45
C HIS A 68 -7.19 -1.60 -6.12
N GLU A 69 -6.83 -0.93 -7.21
CA GLU A 69 -5.61 -1.25 -7.97
C GLU A 69 -4.31 -1.00 -7.17
N ASP A 70 -4.39 -0.18 -6.12
CA ASP A 70 -3.27 0.28 -5.31
C ASP A 70 -3.29 -0.25 -3.87
N ASP A 71 -4.05 -1.32 -3.59
CA ASP A 71 -4.20 -1.87 -2.23
C ASP A 71 -2.86 -2.24 -1.57
N ALA A 72 -1.91 -2.79 -2.34
CA ALA A 72 -0.58 -3.10 -1.81
C ALA A 72 0.22 -1.82 -1.45
N GLU A 73 0.12 -0.77 -2.26
CA GLU A 73 0.75 0.52 -1.97
C GLU A 73 0.11 1.16 -0.73
N ARG A 74 -1.22 1.11 -0.61
CA ARG A 74 -1.95 1.61 0.56
C ARG A 74 -1.53 0.90 1.84
N ALA A 75 -1.40 -0.43 1.79
CA ALA A 75 -0.94 -1.22 2.93
C ALA A 75 0.46 -0.79 3.39
N VAL A 76 1.40 -0.58 2.45
CA VAL A 76 2.76 -0.13 2.78
C VAL A 76 2.75 1.29 3.33
N ARG A 77 1.97 2.22 2.74
CA ARG A 77 1.87 3.59 3.25
C ARG A 77 1.23 3.65 4.63
N ALA A 78 0.18 2.85 4.87
CA ALA A 78 -0.41 2.69 6.19
C ALA A 78 0.62 2.19 7.21
N ALA A 79 1.45 1.22 6.85
CA ALA A 79 2.50 0.69 7.70
C ALA A 79 3.57 1.74 8.05
N LEU A 80 4.03 2.54 7.07
CA LEU A 80 5.00 3.61 7.30
C LEU A 80 4.46 4.64 8.29
N VAL A 81 3.24 5.15 8.06
CA VAL A 81 2.59 6.11 8.98
C VAL A 81 2.35 5.47 10.34
N THR A 82 1.99 4.20 10.39
CA THR A 82 1.81 3.47 11.65
C THR A 82 3.09 3.43 12.48
N LEU A 83 4.23 3.10 11.88
CA LEU A 83 5.50 3.07 12.61
C LEU A 83 5.88 4.44 13.15
N GLU A 84 5.66 5.52 12.40
CA GLU A 84 5.89 6.88 12.86
C GLU A 84 4.99 7.24 14.06
N ARG A 85 3.69 6.96 13.98
CA ARG A 85 2.73 7.22 15.06
C ARG A 85 3.02 6.40 16.32
N VAL A 86 3.40 5.14 16.15
CA VAL A 86 3.79 4.27 17.28
C VAL A 86 5.06 4.79 17.96
N LYS A 87 6.02 5.26 17.19
CA LYS A 87 7.24 5.89 17.71
C LYS A 87 6.95 7.17 18.51
N GLU A 88 5.99 7.99 18.08
CA GLU A 88 5.52 9.18 18.83
C GLU A 88 4.93 8.81 20.21
N LEU A 89 4.39 7.60 20.38
CA LEU A 89 3.93 7.08 21.67
C LEU A 89 5.08 6.56 22.57
N GLY A 90 6.32 6.59 22.08
CA GLY A 90 7.47 5.99 22.75
C GLY A 90 7.39 4.46 22.77
N LEU A 91 6.83 3.88 21.71
CA LEU A 91 6.68 2.44 21.49
C LEU A 91 7.40 2.06 20.19
N GLU A 92 7.66 0.78 20.02
CA GLU A 92 8.20 0.21 18.79
C GLU A 92 7.26 -0.88 18.26
N ALA A 93 7.12 -0.95 16.95
CA ALA A 93 6.36 -1.99 16.28
C ALA A 93 7.17 -2.55 15.11
N ARG A 94 6.76 -3.69 14.63
CA ARG A 94 7.30 -4.37 13.45
C ARG A 94 6.16 -4.83 12.56
N VAL A 95 6.39 -4.84 11.25
CA VAL A 95 5.33 -5.05 10.28
C VAL A 95 5.72 -6.11 9.27
N GLY A 96 4.76 -6.98 8.93
CA GLY A 96 4.86 -7.93 7.83
C GLY A 96 3.69 -7.77 6.86
N ILE A 97 3.99 -7.74 5.56
CA ILE A 97 2.99 -7.53 4.51
C ILE A 97 3.17 -8.57 3.40
N GLU A 98 2.05 -9.15 2.96
CA GLU A 98 2.03 -10.00 1.77
C GLU A 98 0.72 -9.82 0.99
N ALA A 99 0.78 -10.02 -0.32
CA ALA A 99 -0.37 -9.97 -1.22
C ALA A 99 -0.59 -11.31 -1.92
N GLY A 100 -1.81 -11.77 -1.89
CA GLY A 100 -2.18 -13.04 -2.52
C GLY A 100 -3.65 -13.38 -2.39
N GLU A 101 -4.01 -14.58 -2.79
CA GLU A 101 -5.38 -15.07 -2.61
C GLU A 101 -5.71 -15.28 -1.13
N VAL A 102 -6.85 -14.76 -0.74
CA VAL A 102 -7.45 -14.98 0.57
C VAL A 102 -8.87 -15.55 0.39
N VAL A 103 -9.27 -16.38 1.33
CA VAL A 103 -10.65 -16.87 1.41
C VAL A 103 -11.38 -16.06 2.48
N THR A 104 -12.49 -15.44 2.11
CA THR A 104 -13.34 -14.69 3.03
C THR A 104 -14.64 -15.43 3.27
N GLU A 105 -15.14 -15.42 4.49
CA GLU A 105 -16.47 -15.90 4.83
C GLU A 105 -17.46 -14.74 4.69
N ASP A 106 -18.57 -15.01 3.98
CA ASP A 106 -19.61 -14.03 3.67
C ASP A 106 -20.58 -13.88 4.86
N GLU A 107 -20.09 -13.35 5.97
CA GLU A 107 -20.95 -12.91 7.06
C GLU A 107 -20.71 -11.42 7.33
N ALA A 108 -21.80 -10.68 7.37
CA ALA A 108 -21.89 -9.21 7.39
C ALA A 108 -21.16 -8.51 8.58
N LEU A 109 -20.40 -9.20 9.40
CA LEU A 109 -19.77 -8.67 10.60
C LEU A 109 -18.35 -9.19 10.91
N SER A 110 -17.80 -10.16 10.15
CA SER A 110 -16.40 -10.58 10.32
C SER A 110 -15.85 -11.20 9.04
N THR A 111 -15.06 -10.42 8.33
CA THR A 111 -14.27 -10.89 7.18
C THR A 111 -13.02 -11.60 7.70
N PHE A 112 -13.12 -12.89 8.02
CA PHE A 112 -11.92 -13.67 8.33
C PHE A 112 -11.19 -14.01 7.03
N ALA A 113 -10.17 -13.23 6.71
CA ALA A 113 -9.27 -13.60 5.63
C ALA A 113 -8.35 -14.75 6.08
N THR A 114 -8.34 -15.84 5.31
CA THR A 114 -7.44 -16.97 5.50
C THR A 114 -6.73 -17.29 4.19
N GLY A 115 -5.51 -17.80 4.26
CA GLY A 115 -4.75 -18.14 3.06
C GLY A 115 -3.25 -18.12 3.29
N GLU A 116 -2.51 -18.49 2.26
CA GLU A 116 -1.04 -18.51 2.30
C GLU A 116 -0.46 -17.10 2.53
N ALA A 117 -1.05 -16.07 1.91
CA ALA A 117 -0.66 -14.68 2.09
C ALA A 117 -0.77 -14.22 3.56
N VAL A 118 -1.83 -14.65 4.27
CA VAL A 118 -2.02 -14.35 5.69
C VAL A 118 -0.90 -14.97 6.53
N ASN A 119 -0.59 -16.25 6.27
CA ASN A 119 0.46 -16.96 6.99
C ASN A 119 1.84 -16.33 6.71
N LEU A 120 2.11 -15.94 5.46
CA LEU A 120 3.38 -15.36 5.09
C LEU A 120 3.57 -13.97 5.70
N ALA A 121 2.55 -13.10 5.64
CA ALA A 121 2.59 -11.79 6.28
C ALA A 121 2.88 -11.90 7.79
N ALA A 122 2.22 -12.84 8.49
CA ALA A 122 2.47 -13.09 9.91
C ALA A 122 3.92 -13.56 10.17
N ARG A 123 4.51 -14.40 9.30
CA ARG A 123 5.89 -14.86 9.46
C ARG A 123 6.91 -13.76 9.18
N LEU A 124 6.67 -12.94 8.17
CA LEU A 124 7.51 -11.78 7.88
C LEU A 124 7.52 -10.82 9.07
N GLN A 125 6.35 -10.54 9.65
CA GLN A 125 6.25 -9.72 10.84
C GLN A 125 7.07 -10.30 12.01
N GLN A 126 7.03 -11.63 12.23
CA GLN A 126 7.76 -12.28 13.34
C GLN A 126 9.29 -12.17 13.23
N VAL A 127 9.83 -12.09 12.01
CA VAL A 127 11.29 -11.98 11.76
C VAL A 127 11.75 -10.56 11.48
N ALA A 128 10.83 -9.61 11.33
CA ALA A 128 11.13 -8.20 11.18
C ALA A 128 11.75 -7.63 12.47
N GLU A 129 12.74 -6.77 12.32
CA GLU A 129 13.35 -6.03 13.43
C GLU A 129 12.42 -4.89 13.91
N PRO A 130 12.63 -4.37 15.14
CA PRO A 130 11.89 -3.21 15.61
C PRO A 130 12.00 -2.01 14.65
N GLY A 131 10.86 -1.43 14.28
CA GLY A 131 10.79 -0.34 13.31
C GLY A 131 10.89 -0.77 11.85
N GLU A 132 10.92 -2.06 11.56
CA GLU A 132 11.06 -2.60 10.22
C GLU A 132 9.71 -3.00 9.61
N ILE A 133 9.61 -2.80 8.29
CA ILE A 133 8.52 -3.33 7.46
C ILE A 133 9.13 -4.32 6.47
N LEU A 134 8.77 -5.60 6.61
CA LEU A 134 9.11 -6.64 5.66
C LEU A 134 7.94 -6.96 4.75
N ILE A 135 8.20 -7.05 3.47
CA ILE A 135 7.20 -7.46 2.49
C ILE A 135 7.66 -8.69 1.73
N GLY A 136 6.72 -9.57 1.43
CA GLY A 136 6.97 -10.77 0.66
C GLY A 136 6.89 -10.55 -0.85
N PRO A 137 7.13 -11.60 -1.64
CA PRO A 137 7.29 -11.48 -3.09
C PRO A 137 6.01 -11.04 -3.82
N GLY A 138 4.83 -11.37 -3.31
CA GLY A 138 3.55 -10.94 -3.88
C GLY A 138 3.37 -9.44 -3.77
N ALA A 139 3.50 -8.91 -2.56
CA ALA A 139 3.40 -7.47 -2.30
C ALA A 139 4.51 -6.69 -3.03
N ALA A 140 5.77 -7.18 -3.02
CA ALA A 140 6.88 -6.52 -3.68
C ALA A 140 6.66 -6.32 -5.20
N ARG A 141 6.04 -7.29 -5.87
CA ARG A 141 5.67 -7.15 -7.31
C ARG A 141 4.66 -6.02 -7.53
N LEU A 142 3.67 -5.90 -6.65
CA LEU A 142 2.57 -4.94 -6.80
C LEU A 142 3.00 -3.50 -6.51
N VAL A 143 3.97 -3.30 -5.60
CA VAL A 143 4.47 -1.96 -5.24
C VAL A 143 5.69 -1.51 -6.04
N ARG A 144 6.14 -2.32 -7.00
CA ARG A 144 7.36 -2.05 -7.79
C ARG A 144 7.30 -0.69 -8.49
N GLY A 145 8.34 0.11 -8.29
CA GLY A 145 8.45 1.47 -8.85
C GLY A 145 7.63 2.54 -8.12
N ARG A 146 6.95 2.17 -7.02
CA ARG A 146 6.19 3.11 -6.17
C ARG A 146 6.74 3.17 -4.75
N ILE A 147 7.35 2.09 -4.32
CA ILE A 147 7.98 1.93 -3.02
C ILE A 147 9.43 1.54 -3.25
N GLU A 148 10.34 2.20 -2.56
CA GLU A 148 11.74 1.83 -2.55
C GLU A 148 11.95 0.63 -1.63
N LEU A 149 12.50 -0.43 -2.21
CA LEU A 149 12.70 -1.70 -1.55
C LEU A 149 14.16 -2.11 -1.55
N THR A 150 14.64 -2.63 -0.44
CA THR A 150 15.93 -3.32 -0.35
C THR A 150 15.69 -4.81 -0.16
N GLN A 151 16.33 -5.63 -0.97
CA GLN A 151 16.27 -7.08 -0.80
C GLN A 151 17.00 -7.50 0.48
N VAL A 152 16.32 -8.24 1.35
CA VAL A 152 16.89 -8.73 2.62
C VAL A 152 17.56 -10.10 2.45
N GLY A 153 17.34 -10.73 1.30
CA GLY A 153 17.77 -12.09 1.01
C GLY A 153 16.65 -13.12 1.22
N PRO A 154 16.89 -14.37 0.88
CA PRO A 154 15.94 -15.41 1.16
C PRO A 154 15.91 -15.70 2.67
N LEU A 155 14.72 -15.65 3.27
CA LEU A 155 14.49 -15.92 4.69
C LEU A 155 13.97 -17.34 4.89
N GLU A 156 14.57 -18.06 5.82
CA GLU A 156 14.04 -19.33 6.28
C GLU A 156 12.89 -19.08 7.26
N LEU A 157 11.67 -19.31 6.82
CA LEU A 157 10.48 -19.08 7.62
C LEU A 157 9.87 -20.40 8.11
N ARG A 158 9.50 -20.43 9.37
CA ARG A 158 8.90 -21.63 9.96
C ARG A 158 7.61 -22.02 9.24
N GLY A 159 7.58 -23.25 8.70
CA GLY A 159 6.43 -23.78 7.95
C GLY A 159 6.55 -23.62 6.43
N TRP A 160 7.58 -22.96 5.93
CA TRP A 160 7.93 -22.90 4.51
C TRP A 160 9.03 -23.94 4.20
N ARG A 161 8.89 -24.63 3.07
CA ARG A 161 9.88 -25.64 2.62
C ARG A 161 11.09 -24.99 1.94
N GLU A 162 10.86 -23.86 1.29
CA GLU A 162 11.88 -23.13 0.56
C GLU A 162 12.05 -21.73 1.18
N PRO A 163 13.26 -21.17 1.15
CA PRO A 163 13.50 -19.82 1.61
C PRO A 163 12.68 -18.81 0.80
N VAL A 164 12.07 -17.83 1.48
CA VAL A 164 11.21 -16.82 0.87
C VAL A 164 12.00 -15.56 0.56
N ALA A 165 11.90 -15.07 -0.66
CA ALA A 165 12.46 -13.78 -1.04
C ALA A 165 11.67 -12.66 -0.33
N ALA A 166 12.35 -11.94 0.55
CA ALA A 166 11.75 -10.84 1.30
C ALA A 166 12.45 -9.52 0.98
N HIS A 167 11.73 -8.43 1.15
CA HIS A 167 12.23 -7.08 0.93
C HIS A 167 11.88 -6.21 2.14
N ARG A 168 12.83 -5.33 2.49
CA ARG A 168 12.61 -4.26 3.45
C ARG A 168 12.08 -3.03 2.74
N VAL A 169 11.06 -2.41 3.27
CA VAL A 169 10.60 -1.09 2.83
C VAL A 169 11.55 -0.02 3.34
N VAL A 170 12.07 0.81 2.43
CA VAL A 170 12.95 1.94 2.77
C VAL A 170 12.12 3.21 2.91
N CYS A 171 11.41 3.57 1.85
CA CYS A 171 10.51 4.72 1.85
C CYS A 171 9.45 4.56 0.75
N ALA A 172 8.38 5.32 0.85
CA ALA A 172 7.46 5.49 -0.27
C ALA A 172 8.06 6.52 -1.23
N SER A 173 8.13 6.17 -2.51
CA SER A 173 8.50 7.14 -3.55
C SER A 173 7.46 8.27 -3.58
N GLU A 174 7.91 9.49 -3.87
CA GLU A 174 7.00 10.61 -4.04
C GLU A 174 5.96 10.32 -5.13
N PRO A 175 4.72 10.82 -4.99
CA PRO A 175 3.71 10.71 -6.02
C PRO A 175 4.22 11.39 -7.30
N GLY A 176 4.57 10.61 -8.31
CA GLY A 176 5.14 11.11 -9.56
C GLY A 176 6.47 10.47 -9.96
N ALA A 177 7.17 9.79 -9.07
CA ALA A 177 8.31 8.97 -9.44
C ALA A 177 7.85 7.90 -10.47
N ALA A 178 8.55 7.83 -11.59
CA ALA A 178 8.20 7.01 -12.73
C ALA A 178 7.91 5.56 -12.31
N ILE A 179 6.69 5.14 -12.49
CA ILE A 179 6.34 3.72 -12.36
C ILE A 179 7.15 3.01 -13.43
N GLY A 180 8.12 2.19 -12.99
CA GLY A 180 8.97 1.39 -13.87
C GLY A 180 8.14 0.73 -14.95
N GLY A 181 8.55 0.94 -16.19
CA GLY A 181 7.76 0.74 -17.38
C GLY A 181 7.08 -0.62 -17.48
N LEU A 182 5.82 -0.61 -17.81
CA LEU A 182 5.24 -1.71 -18.56
C LEU A 182 5.91 -1.66 -19.93
N SER A 183 6.80 -2.60 -20.18
CA SER A 183 7.58 -2.69 -21.44
C SER A 183 6.75 -3.15 -22.66
N SER A 184 5.47 -3.43 -22.47
CA SER A 184 4.57 -3.80 -23.55
C SER A 184 4.11 -2.56 -24.32
N PRO A 185 4.04 -2.60 -25.67
CA PRO A 185 3.51 -1.50 -26.46
C PRO A 185 2.04 -1.22 -26.12
N LEU A 186 1.62 0.04 -26.30
CA LEU A 186 0.21 0.39 -26.28
C LEU A 186 -0.43 -0.15 -27.56
N VAL A 187 -1.46 -0.97 -27.45
CA VAL A 187 -2.14 -1.59 -28.58
C VAL A 187 -3.63 -1.30 -28.53
N GLY A 188 -4.23 -0.90 -29.66
CA GLY A 188 -5.66 -0.68 -29.81
C GLY A 188 -6.19 0.59 -29.12
N ARG A 189 -5.32 1.59 -28.92
CA ARG A 189 -5.66 2.90 -28.33
C ARG A 189 -5.07 4.07 -29.13
N GLU A 190 -4.77 3.82 -30.38
CA GLU A 190 -4.14 4.77 -31.27
C GLU A 190 -5.04 5.99 -31.49
N THR A 191 -6.34 5.78 -31.67
CA THR A 191 -7.32 6.85 -31.88
C THR A 191 -7.46 7.77 -30.67
N GLU A 192 -7.48 7.18 -29.46
CA GLU A 192 -7.55 7.98 -28.22
C GLU A 192 -6.25 8.74 -27.98
N LEU A 193 -5.10 8.16 -28.33
CA LEU A 193 -3.81 8.85 -28.24
C LEU A 193 -3.74 10.03 -29.19
N GLU A 194 -4.11 9.85 -30.47
CA GLU A 194 -4.19 10.91 -31.47
C GLU A 194 -5.14 12.05 -31.03
N LEU A 195 -6.26 11.71 -30.38
CA LEU A 195 -7.20 12.71 -29.88
C LEU A 195 -6.58 13.59 -28.78
N LEU A 196 -5.80 12.98 -27.87
CA LEU A 196 -5.05 13.69 -26.84
C LEU A 196 -4.00 14.61 -27.46
N GLU A 197 -3.19 14.08 -28.39
CA GLU A 197 -2.14 14.84 -29.09
C GLU A 197 -2.70 16.02 -29.86
N ASN A 198 -3.78 15.82 -30.62
CA ASN A 198 -4.44 16.87 -31.38
C ASN A 198 -5.06 17.95 -30.47
N THR A 199 -5.61 17.53 -29.33
CA THR A 199 -6.17 18.49 -28.35
C THR A 199 -5.06 19.32 -27.73
N PHE A 200 -3.94 18.71 -27.38
CA PHE A 200 -2.77 19.40 -26.84
C PHE A 200 -2.17 20.37 -27.85
N ALA A 201 -1.93 19.92 -29.09
CA ALA A 201 -1.40 20.76 -30.16
C ALA A 201 -2.29 21.97 -30.43
N ARG A 202 -3.62 21.80 -30.39
CA ARG A 202 -4.58 22.91 -30.51
C ARG A 202 -4.49 23.85 -29.32
N ALA A 203 -4.41 23.34 -28.08
CA ALA A 203 -4.30 24.18 -26.88
C ALA A 203 -3.03 25.04 -26.93
N VAL A 204 -1.91 24.49 -27.35
CA VAL A 204 -0.64 25.21 -27.53
C VAL A 204 -0.75 26.27 -28.61
N ARG A 205 -1.26 25.92 -29.80
CA ARG A 205 -1.41 26.83 -30.93
C ARG A 205 -2.35 28.02 -30.60
N ASP A 206 -3.50 27.71 -29.99
CA ASP A 206 -4.54 28.70 -29.72
C ASP A 206 -4.28 29.44 -28.39
N ARG A 207 -3.22 29.08 -27.63
CA ARG A 207 -2.86 29.59 -26.30
C ARG A 207 -4.03 29.57 -25.34
N ARG A 208 -4.79 28.48 -25.34
CA ARG A 208 -5.97 28.29 -24.50
C ARG A 208 -5.84 27.05 -23.65
N ALA A 209 -6.21 27.14 -22.37
CA ALA A 209 -6.31 25.99 -21.50
C ALA A 209 -7.38 25.01 -22.02
N SER A 210 -7.10 23.72 -21.97
CA SER A 210 -8.04 22.66 -22.30
C SER A 210 -8.07 21.64 -21.16
N LEU A 211 -9.27 21.17 -20.82
CA LEU A 211 -9.47 20.06 -19.89
C LEU A 211 -9.84 18.83 -20.71
N PHE A 212 -9.07 17.76 -20.54
CA PHE A 212 -9.36 16.46 -21.12
C PHE A 212 -9.60 15.44 -20.00
N THR A 213 -10.72 14.74 -20.05
CA THR A 213 -11.08 13.76 -19.01
C THR A 213 -11.20 12.38 -19.62
N ILE A 214 -10.52 11.38 -19.00
CA ILE A 214 -10.54 10.00 -19.44
C ILE A 214 -11.38 9.21 -18.45
N TYR A 215 -12.52 8.68 -18.90
CA TYR A 215 -13.42 7.84 -18.13
C TYR A 215 -13.35 6.37 -18.60
N GLY A 216 -13.67 5.45 -17.71
CA GLY A 216 -13.78 4.02 -17.99
C GLY A 216 -13.64 3.18 -16.71
N ASP A 217 -13.93 1.92 -16.80
CA ASP A 217 -13.85 0.97 -15.68
C ASP A 217 -12.42 0.78 -15.16
N ALA A 218 -12.28 0.21 -13.96
CA ALA A 218 -10.98 -0.14 -13.42
C ALA A 218 -10.25 -1.13 -14.35
N GLY A 219 -8.94 -0.98 -14.53
CA GLY A 219 -8.13 -1.89 -15.36
C GLY A 219 -8.15 -1.65 -16.87
N VAL A 220 -9.04 -0.80 -17.43
CA VAL A 220 -9.13 -0.57 -18.90
C VAL A 220 -7.96 0.21 -19.50
N GLY A 221 -6.93 0.58 -18.73
CA GLY A 221 -5.72 1.21 -19.22
C GLY A 221 -5.72 2.74 -19.28
N LYS A 222 -6.61 3.44 -18.57
CA LYS A 222 -6.66 4.92 -18.50
C LYS A 222 -5.33 5.55 -18.15
N SER A 223 -4.72 5.08 -17.07
CA SER A 223 -3.41 5.57 -16.60
C SER A 223 -2.27 5.21 -17.56
N ARG A 224 -2.40 4.14 -18.35
CA ARG A 224 -1.45 3.76 -19.38
C ARG A 224 -1.53 4.73 -20.56
N LEU A 225 -2.74 5.03 -21.05
CA LEU A 225 -2.96 5.98 -22.13
C LEU A 225 -2.44 7.38 -21.76
N ALA A 226 -2.74 7.86 -20.55
CA ALA A 226 -2.25 9.16 -20.08
C ALA A 226 -0.71 9.20 -20.01
N ARG A 227 -0.07 8.12 -19.55
CA ARG A 227 1.42 8.05 -19.51
C ARG A 227 2.06 8.00 -20.88
N GLU A 228 1.48 7.25 -21.81
CA GLU A 228 1.98 7.18 -23.19
C GLU A 228 1.93 8.56 -23.85
N PHE A 229 0.81 9.26 -23.69
CA PHE A 229 0.66 10.64 -24.15
C PHE A 229 1.72 11.56 -23.53
N VAL A 230 1.87 11.53 -22.19
CA VAL A 230 2.85 12.39 -21.47
C VAL A 230 4.28 12.10 -21.91
N ALA A 231 4.62 10.84 -22.17
CA ALA A 231 5.95 10.46 -22.66
C ALA A 231 6.30 11.04 -24.05
N GLY A 232 5.28 11.33 -24.87
CA GLY A 232 5.43 11.97 -26.18
C GLY A 232 5.38 13.51 -26.15
N VAL A 233 5.11 14.13 -25.00
CA VAL A 233 5.02 15.60 -24.89
C VAL A 233 6.42 16.22 -24.89
N GLU A 234 6.72 17.02 -25.91
CA GLU A 234 7.94 17.80 -26.00
C GLU A 234 7.66 19.31 -25.81
N GLY A 235 8.64 20.03 -25.25
CA GLY A 235 8.58 21.50 -25.12
C GLY A 235 7.59 22.02 -24.10
N ALA A 236 7.10 21.16 -23.17
CA ALA A 236 6.21 21.55 -22.08
C ALA A 236 6.68 20.97 -20.75
N THR A 237 6.38 21.66 -19.65
CA THR A 237 6.59 21.14 -18.30
C THR A 237 5.37 20.29 -17.92
N VAL A 238 5.61 19.02 -17.61
CA VAL A 238 4.56 18.09 -17.18
C VAL A 238 4.56 18.03 -15.65
N LEU A 239 3.40 18.32 -15.06
CA LEU A 239 3.14 18.17 -13.62
C LEU A 239 2.14 17.04 -13.42
N ILE A 240 2.47 16.08 -12.56
CA ILE A 240 1.61 14.93 -12.28
C ILE A 240 1.14 15.03 -10.83
N GLY A 241 -0.18 15.21 -10.65
CA GLY A 241 -0.84 15.14 -9.35
C GLY A 241 -1.65 13.86 -9.23
N ARG A 242 -1.76 13.31 -8.03
CA ARG A 242 -2.65 12.20 -7.70
C ARG A 242 -3.62 12.60 -6.60
N CYS A 243 -4.91 12.30 -6.81
CA CYS A 243 -5.86 12.27 -5.72
C CYS A 243 -5.81 10.89 -5.09
N LEU A 244 -5.38 10.82 -3.84
CA LEU A 244 -5.49 9.58 -3.07
C LEU A 244 -6.94 9.45 -2.61
N PRO A 245 -7.57 8.27 -2.76
CA PRO A 245 -8.95 8.05 -2.31
C PRO A 245 -9.07 7.91 -0.78
N TYR A 246 -7.99 8.14 -0.05
CA TYR A 246 -7.87 8.03 1.40
C TYR A 246 -7.02 9.17 1.97
N GLY A 247 -7.27 9.51 3.22
CA GLY A 247 -6.64 10.62 3.94
C GLY A 247 -7.61 11.80 4.11
N GLU A 248 -8.13 11.99 5.31
CA GLU A 248 -8.86 13.21 5.67
C GLU A 248 -7.85 14.36 5.83
N GLY A 249 -7.95 15.36 4.96
CA GLY A 249 -7.23 16.64 5.10
C GLY A 249 -6.10 16.91 4.11
N GLU A 250 -5.74 16.00 3.21
CA GLU A 250 -4.74 16.27 2.17
C GLU A 250 -5.37 16.54 0.80
N ILE A 251 -6.36 17.41 0.75
CA ILE A 251 -6.81 17.96 -0.52
C ILE A 251 -5.82 19.05 -0.95
N GLY A 252 -4.98 18.72 -1.94
CA GLY A 252 -4.32 19.72 -2.78
C GLY A 252 -2.98 20.25 -2.31
N ARG A 253 -2.06 19.44 -1.80
CA ARG A 253 -0.64 19.79 -1.89
C ARG A 253 -0.08 19.26 -3.20
N ALA A 254 -0.23 20.06 -4.26
CA ALA A 254 0.66 19.98 -5.39
C ALA A 254 2.03 20.51 -4.90
N HIS A 255 3.00 19.64 -4.74
CA HIS A 255 4.39 20.09 -4.60
C HIS A 255 4.87 20.52 -5.99
N VAL A 256 5.22 21.81 -6.10
CA VAL A 256 5.92 22.41 -7.25
C VAL A 256 7.39 22.09 -7.14
#